data_45d732c598b0edad58afd2cdfad5f69c
#
_entry.id   45d732c598b0edad58afd2cdfad5f69c
#
_cell.length_a   1.000
_cell.length_b   1.000
_cell.length_c   1.000
_cell.angle_alpha   90.00
_cell.angle_beta   90.00
_cell.angle_gamma   90.00
#
_symmetry.space_group_name_H-M   'P 1'
#
loop_
_entity.id
_entity.type
_entity.pdbx_description
1 polymer ?
#
loop_
_entity_poly.entity_id
_entity_poly.type
_entity_poly.pdbx_seq_one_letter_code
_entity_poly.pdbx_strand_id
1 'polypeptide(L)'
;VHTPLASPKKYLELYKNYMSEYEKKHPDMFYADWADKPYRGPGEYYANISYMDEQVGKVLAKIKSMGQEDNTIVIFTSDNGPVTREARKWYELNMAGETDGLRGRKDNLWEGGIRVPAIIKYGHHLQAGTVTDTPVSGLDILPTIAELTHFNLPTDRIIDGESIVPVLEGQTMNRQQPLLFAIDMPFQDDPTDMWAIRDGDWKMIFDRNSKPKYLYNLKLDRGETMNQLGKQPVLEQKMVDA
;
A
#
# COMPACT_ATOMS: atom_id res chain seq x y z
N VAL A 1 9.45 1.41 4.27
CA VAL A 1 10.74 1.14 4.94
C VAL A 1 11.05 -0.34 4.83
N HIS A 2 12.23 -0.69 4.34
CA HIS A 2 12.65 -2.07 4.08
C HIS A 2 14.00 -2.38 4.77
N THR A 3 14.25 -3.65 5.06
CA THR A 3 15.55 -4.12 5.55
C THR A 3 16.66 -4.01 4.49
N PRO A 4 17.93 -3.78 4.90
CA PRO A 4 18.40 -3.60 6.29
C PRO A 4 17.98 -2.23 6.85
N LEU A 5 17.48 -2.22 8.10
CA LEU A 5 17.17 -0.96 8.79
C LEU A 5 18.49 -0.33 9.27
N ALA A 6 18.69 0.94 8.97
CA ALA A 6 19.89 1.68 9.32
C ALA A 6 19.54 3.15 9.61
N SER A 7 19.07 3.40 10.82
CA SER A 7 18.73 4.75 11.25
C SER A 7 19.92 5.46 11.89
N PRO A 8 20.14 6.75 11.64
CA PRO A 8 21.07 7.57 12.42
C PRO A 8 20.69 7.58 13.90
N LYS A 9 21.69 7.60 14.77
CA LYS A 9 21.55 7.51 16.24
C LYS A 9 20.49 8.46 16.81
N LYS A 10 20.40 9.70 16.30
CA LYS A 10 19.43 10.69 16.78
C LYS A 10 17.97 10.23 16.68
N TYR A 11 17.63 9.40 15.67
CA TYR A 11 16.26 8.87 15.53
C TYR A 11 16.04 7.64 16.40
N LEU A 12 17.06 6.81 16.58
CA LEU A 12 17.01 5.67 17.51
C LEU A 12 16.73 6.16 18.94
N GLU A 13 17.39 7.22 19.37
CA GLU A 13 17.19 7.80 20.71
C GLU A 13 15.76 8.31 20.95
N LEU A 14 15.01 8.71 19.90
CA LEU A 14 13.61 9.12 20.02
C LEU A 14 12.72 7.98 20.54
N TYR A 15 13.04 6.75 20.20
CA TYR A 15 12.24 5.57 20.51
C TYR A 15 12.81 4.70 21.62
N LYS A 16 13.90 5.11 22.25
CA LYS A 16 14.60 4.33 23.27
C LYS A 16 13.70 3.90 24.44
N ASN A 17 12.93 4.83 24.99
CA ASN A 17 12.03 4.54 26.11
C ASN A 17 10.78 3.77 25.66
N TYR A 18 10.28 4.08 24.48
CA TYR A 18 9.14 3.39 23.88
C TYR A 18 9.46 1.91 23.61
N MET A 19 10.65 1.62 23.09
CA MET A 19 11.11 0.25 22.88
C MET A 19 11.07 -0.58 24.16
N SER A 20 11.61 -0.05 25.25
CA SER A 20 11.65 -0.77 26.53
C SER A 20 10.26 -1.13 27.05
N GLU A 21 9.30 -0.22 26.95
CA GLU A 21 7.90 -0.48 27.35
C GLU A 21 7.19 -1.44 26.38
N TYR A 22 7.47 -1.31 25.08
CA TYR A 22 6.90 -2.17 24.07
C TYR A 22 7.45 -3.59 24.16
N GLU A 23 8.75 -3.75 24.38
CA GLU A 23 9.40 -5.03 24.61
C GLU A 23 8.79 -5.78 25.79
N LYS A 24 8.58 -5.09 26.91
CA LYS A 24 7.93 -5.67 28.10
C LYS A 24 6.50 -6.16 27.82
N LYS A 25 5.76 -5.47 26.95
CA LYS A 25 4.38 -5.82 26.59
C LYS A 25 4.29 -6.91 25.54
N HIS A 26 5.34 -7.06 24.73
CA HIS A 26 5.35 -7.93 23.56
C HIS A 26 6.66 -8.75 23.47
N PRO A 27 6.98 -9.54 24.49
CA PRO A 27 8.26 -10.29 24.53
C PRO A 27 8.39 -11.31 23.41
N ASP A 28 7.26 -11.75 22.83
CA ASP A 28 7.19 -12.68 21.72
C ASP A 28 7.61 -12.07 20.35
N MET A 29 7.75 -10.75 20.28
CA MET A 29 8.24 -10.07 19.07
C MET A 29 9.75 -10.02 18.96
N PHE A 30 10.46 -10.33 20.02
CA PHE A 30 11.92 -10.24 20.09
C PHE A 30 12.52 -11.62 20.07
N TYR A 31 13.50 -11.81 19.21
CA TYR A 31 14.30 -13.02 19.19
C TYR A 31 15.44 -12.87 20.20
N ALA A 32 15.75 -13.95 20.92
CA ALA A 32 16.76 -13.96 21.98
C ALA A 32 18.14 -13.48 21.50
N ASP A 33 18.49 -13.76 20.25
CA ASP A 33 19.74 -13.34 19.62
C ASP A 33 19.79 -11.84 19.25
N TRP A 34 18.68 -11.13 19.39
CA TRP A 34 18.61 -9.68 19.17
C TRP A 34 18.62 -8.87 20.45
N ALA A 35 18.38 -9.50 21.58
CA ALA A 35 18.32 -8.84 22.89
C ALA A 35 19.61 -8.06 23.22
N ASP A 36 20.76 -8.51 22.73
CA ASP A 36 22.05 -7.88 22.95
C ASP A 36 22.36 -6.70 22.02
N LYS A 37 21.45 -6.39 21.09
CA LYS A 37 21.64 -5.30 20.12
C LYS A 37 20.65 -4.17 20.41
N PRO A 38 21.08 -3.13 21.15
CA PRO A 38 20.23 -1.98 21.40
C PRO A 38 19.72 -1.41 20.08
N TYR A 39 18.46 -0.99 20.06
CA TYR A 39 17.79 -0.33 18.91
C TYR A 39 17.37 -1.24 17.75
N ARG A 40 17.28 -2.55 17.93
CA ARG A 40 16.67 -3.42 16.92
C ARG A 40 15.20 -3.71 17.25
N GLY A 41 14.42 -4.05 16.22
CA GLY A 41 13.00 -4.32 16.35
C GLY A 41 12.12 -3.10 16.01
N PRO A 42 10.94 -2.96 16.65
CA PRO A 42 9.97 -1.91 16.32
C PRO A 42 10.52 -0.49 16.41
N GLY A 43 11.37 -0.21 17.38
CA GLY A 43 11.95 1.13 17.53
C GLY A 43 12.90 1.50 16.40
N GLU A 44 13.65 0.56 15.84
CA GLU A 44 14.47 0.80 14.66
C GLU A 44 13.60 1.04 13.43
N TYR A 45 12.48 0.31 13.30
CA TYR A 45 11.50 0.53 12.25
C TYR A 45 10.89 1.96 12.34
N TYR A 46 10.45 2.37 13.53
CA TYR A 46 9.90 3.72 13.73
C TYR A 46 10.96 4.82 13.54
N ALA A 47 12.20 4.56 13.97
CA ALA A 47 13.32 5.46 13.73
C ALA A 47 13.58 5.67 12.23
N ASN A 48 13.49 4.60 11.43
CA ASN A 48 13.59 4.68 9.97
C ASN A 48 12.44 5.49 9.35
N ILE A 49 11.22 5.34 9.85
CA ILE A 49 10.07 6.14 9.39
C ILE A 49 10.32 7.63 9.67
N SER A 50 10.74 7.98 10.89
CA SER A 50 11.05 9.37 11.24
C SER A 50 12.23 9.94 10.44
N TYR A 51 13.23 9.11 10.14
CA TYR A 51 14.32 9.50 9.27
C TYR A 51 13.85 9.74 7.83
N MET A 52 13.04 8.84 7.28
CA MET A 52 12.43 9.00 5.95
C MET A 52 11.60 10.28 5.88
N ASP A 53 10.74 10.53 6.88
CA ASP A 53 9.90 11.73 6.95
C ASP A 53 10.73 13.01 6.92
N GLU A 54 11.83 13.08 7.71
CA GLU A 54 12.75 14.24 7.65
C GLU A 54 13.38 14.39 6.26
N GLN A 55 13.74 13.29 5.57
CA GLN A 55 14.31 13.40 4.22
C GLN A 55 13.27 13.88 3.19
N VAL A 56 12.03 13.38 3.27
CA VAL A 56 10.92 13.90 2.46
C VAL A 56 10.72 15.40 2.72
N GLY A 57 10.72 15.82 3.99
CA GLY A 57 10.65 17.23 4.36
C GLY A 57 11.77 18.08 3.72
N LYS A 58 13.01 17.58 3.68
CA LYS A 58 14.14 18.27 3.02
C LYS A 58 13.93 18.40 1.50
N VAL A 59 13.42 17.37 0.84
CA VAL A 59 13.11 17.42 -0.59
C VAL A 59 12.05 18.49 -0.86
N LEU A 60 10.97 18.49 -0.10
CA LEU A 60 9.89 19.46 -0.23
C LEU A 60 10.39 20.91 0.03
N ALA A 61 11.21 21.10 1.07
CA ALA A 61 11.83 22.39 1.35
C ALA A 61 12.76 22.86 0.22
N LYS A 62 13.48 21.93 -0.43
CA LYS A 62 14.33 22.26 -1.58
C LYS A 62 13.49 22.68 -2.78
N ILE A 63 12.43 21.96 -3.12
CA ILE A 63 11.50 22.34 -4.20
C ILE A 63 10.95 23.74 -3.95
N LYS A 64 10.50 24.03 -2.72
CA LYS A 64 10.02 25.35 -2.32
C LYS A 64 11.08 26.44 -2.46
N SER A 65 12.31 26.18 -1.99
CA SER A 65 13.42 27.15 -2.09
C SER A 65 13.82 27.48 -3.54
N MET A 66 13.49 26.62 -4.47
CA MET A 66 13.69 26.80 -5.92
C MET A 66 12.52 27.52 -6.59
N GLY A 67 11.47 27.89 -5.86
CA GLY A 67 10.26 28.48 -6.42
C GLY A 67 9.46 27.51 -7.34
N GLN A 68 9.63 26.20 -7.14
CA GLN A 68 9.02 25.18 -8.00
C GLN A 68 7.82 24.47 -7.33
N GLU A 69 7.35 24.95 -6.19
CA GLU A 69 6.30 24.27 -5.42
C GLU A 69 5.01 24.11 -6.21
N ASP A 70 4.61 25.13 -6.97
CA ASP A 70 3.41 25.09 -7.80
C ASP A 70 3.60 24.39 -9.15
N ASN A 71 4.83 24.15 -9.56
CA ASN A 71 5.17 23.49 -10.81
C ASN A 71 5.76 22.09 -10.61
N THR A 72 5.44 21.45 -9.49
CA THR A 72 5.93 20.11 -9.17
C THR A 72 4.79 19.23 -8.68
N ILE A 73 4.56 18.11 -9.35
CA ILE A 73 3.68 17.05 -8.87
C ILE A 73 4.49 16.19 -7.88
N VAL A 74 3.99 16.05 -6.67
CA VAL A 74 4.58 15.19 -5.64
C VAL A 74 3.63 14.05 -5.37
N ILE A 75 4.11 12.82 -5.52
CA ILE A 75 3.35 11.60 -5.22
C ILE A 75 4.11 10.82 -4.15
N PHE A 76 3.45 10.54 -3.04
CA PHE A 76 3.95 9.67 -1.98
C PHE A 76 3.06 8.45 -1.87
N THR A 77 3.63 7.28 -2.00
CA THR A 77 2.92 6.00 -1.88
C THR A 77 3.88 4.89 -1.47
N SER A 78 3.39 3.67 -1.33
CA SER A 78 4.18 2.45 -1.10
C SER A 78 3.97 1.47 -2.26
N ASP A 79 4.92 0.58 -2.46
CA ASP A 79 4.87 -0.49 -3.47
C ASP A 79 3.95 -1.65 -3.05
N ASN A 80 3.88 -1.94 -1.75
CA ASN A 80 3.06 -3.00 -1.15
C ASN A 80 2.75 -2.70 0.31
N GLY A 81 1.87 -3.49 0.88
CA GLY A 81 1.56 -3.46 2.30
C GLY A 81 2.75 -3.85 3.18
N PRO A 82 2.67 -3.60 4.49
CA PRO A 82 3.77 -3.85 5.41
C PRO A 82 4.01 -5.34 5.64
N VAL A 83 5.22 -5.67 6.09
CA VAL A 83 5.50 -6.93 6.77
C VAL A 83 5.00 -6.80 8.20
N THR A 84 4.12 -7.71 8.64
CA THR A 84 3.54 -7.71 10.00
C THR A 84 4.18 -8.77 10.88
N ARG A 85 3.80 -8.77 12.18
CA ARG A 85 4.26 -9.76 13.18
C ARG A 85 4.11 -11.22 12.77
N GLU A 86 3.04 -11.52 12.05
CA GLU A 86 2.72 -12.90 11.63
C GLU A 86 3.65 -13.39 10.53
N ALA A 87 4.39 -12.47 9.89
CA ALA A 87 5.40 -12.81 8.92
C ALA A 87 6.65 -13.37 9.58
N ARG A 88 6.81 -14.63 9.44
CA ARG A 88 8.02 -15.48 9.59
C ARG A 88 9.20 -15.05 10.45
N LYS A 89 9.65 -16.03 11.13
CA LYS A 89 10.45 -16.23 12.31
C LYS A 89 11.91 -15.75 12.32
N TRP A 90 12.56 -15.19 11.32
CA TRP A 90 14.02 -15.22 11.49
C TRP A 90 14.89 -14.11 10.87
N TYR A 91 14.33 -13.11 10.19
CA TYR A 91 15.17 -12.01 9.64
C TYR A 91 14.49 -10.66 9.41
N GLU A 92 13.29 -10.46 9.88
CA GLU A 92 12.50 -9.30 9.47
C GLU A 92 12.45 -8.22 10.56
N LEU A 93 13.39 -7.29 10.47
CA LEU A 93 13.46 -6.12 11.35
C LEU A 93 12.28 -5.13 11.14
N ASN A 94 11.53 -5.28 10.06
CA ASN A 94 10.38 -4.44 9.72
C ASN A 94 9.02 -5.07 10.06
N MET A 95 8.98 -6.09 10.89
CA MET A 95 7.72 -6.74 11.32
C MET A 95 6.82 -5.87 12.21
N ALA A 96 7.20 -4.62 12.44
CA ALA A 96 6.40 -3.67 13.23
C ALA A 96 5.37 -2.91 12.40
N GLY A 97 5.23 -3.24 11.10
CA GLY A 97 4.19 -2.68 10.28
C GLY A 97 2.80 -3.16 10.69
N GLU A 98 1.82 -2.27 10.61
CA GLU A 98 0.42 -2.56 10.89
C GLU A 98 -0.44 -2.24 9.68
N THR A 99 -1.53 -3.00 9.50
CA THR A 99 -2.44 -2.87 8.36
C THR A 99 -3.77 -2.20 8.73
N ASP A 100 -3.88 -1.69 9.96
CA ASP A 100 -5.11 -1.05 10.47
C ASP A 100 -6.35 -1.96 10.34
N GLY A 101 -6.18 -3.23 10.70
CA GLY A 101 -7.24 -4.24 10.66
C GLY A 101 -7.54 -4.80 9.25
N LEU A 102 -6.79 -4.41 8.23
CA LEU A 102 -6.86 -5.06 6.92
C LEU A 102 -6.25 -6.46 7.02
N ARG A 103 -6.88 -7.42 6.37
CA ARG A 103 -6.41 -8.79 6.33
C ARG A 103 -5.13 -8.93 5.52
N GLY A 104 -4.24 -9.80 5.96
CA GLY A 104 -3.00 -10.11 5.27
C GLY A 104 -1.93 -9.04 5.43
N ARG A 105 -0.93 -9.07 4.58
CA ARG A 105 0.31 -8.29 4.66
C ARG A 105 1.05 -8.36 3.33
N LYS A 106 2.24 -7.79 3.24
CA LYS A 106 3.15 -8.02 2.10
C LYS A 106 3.15 -9.50 1.69
N ASP A 107 3.19 -9.78 0.41
CA ASP A 107 3.12 -11.10 -0.22
C ASP A 107 1.72 -11.74 -0.19
N ASN A 108 0.66 -10.98 0.08
CA ASN A 108 -0.72 -11.44 -0.02
C ASN A 108 -1.54 -10.58 -0.99
N LEU A 109 -2.59 -11.18 -1.55
CA LEU A 109 -3.62 -10.49 -2.35
C LEU A 109 -4.74 -9.89 -1.49
N TRP A 110 -4.69 -10.06 -0.16
CA TRP A 110 -5.58 -9.43 0.78
C TRP A 110 -5.31 -7.91 0.87
N GLU A 111 -6.30 -7.14 1.31
CA GLU A 111 -6.17 -5.67 1.40
C GLU A 111 -4.92 -5.23 2.17
N GLY A 112 -4.52 -5.95 3.23
CA GLY A 112 -3.30 -5.65 3.98
C GLY A 112 -2.01 -5.80 3.17
N GLY A 113 -2.03 -6.54 2.07
CA GLY A 113 -0.89 -6.68 1.17
C GLY A 113 -0.85 -5.70 0.00
N ILE A 114 -2.03 -5.26 -0.47
CA ILE A 114 -2.15 -4.47 -1.71
C ILE A 114 -2.70 -3.05 -1.50
N ARG A 115 -3.41 -2.79 -0.40
CA ARG A 115 -3.93 -1.46 -0.08
C ARG A 115 -2.90 -0.65 0.69
N VAL A 116 -2.38 0.39 0.07
CA VAL A 116 -1.32 1.25 0.59
C VAL A 116 -1.78 2.71 0.65
N PRO A 117 -1.19 3.53 1.54
CA PRO A 117 -1.45 4.97 1.55
C PRO A 117 -0.95 5.61 0.25
N ALA A 118 -1.68 6.62 -0.22
CA ALA A 118 -1.26 7.46 -1.33
C ALA A 118 -1.60 8.93 -1.03
N ILE A 119 -0.66 9.82 -1.32
CA ILE A 119 -0.82 11.28 -1.20
C ILE A 119 -0.32 11.90 -2.50
N ILE A 120 -1.14 12.79 -3.08
CA ILE A 120 -0.78 13.54 -4.29
C ILE A 120 -0.91 15.03 -3.97
N LYS A 121 0.13 15.79 -4.31
CA LYS A 121 0.15 17.25 -4.22
C LYS A 121 0.58 17.82 -5.57
N TYR A 122 -0.11 18.86 -6.03
CA TYR A 122 0.29 19.64 -7.21
C TYR A 122 -0.06 21.12 -6.99
N GLY A 123 0.78 21.79 -6.22
CA GLY A 123 0.65 23.22 -5.91
C GLY A 123 -0.78 23.68 -5.62
N HIS A 124 -1.21 24.74 -6.28
CA HIS A 124 -2.58 25.24 -6.24
C HIS A 124 -3.50 24.59 -7.29
N HIS A 125 -2.99 23.66 -8.12
CA HIS A 125 -3.80 22.96 -9.13
C HIS A 125 -4.73 21.89 -8.52
N LEU A 126 -4.41 21.39 -7.34
CA LEU A 126 -5.23 20.43 -6.61
C LEU A 126 -5.67 21.04 -5.26
N GLN A 127 -6.92 20.79 -4.88
CA GLN A 127 -7.43 21.26 -3.60
C GLN A 127 -6.79 20.50 -2.45
N ALA A 128 -6.20 21.24 -1.51
CA ALA A 128 -5.60 20.67 -0.31
C ALA A 128 -6.67 20.07 0.64
N GLY A 129 -6.30 18.98 1.33
CA GLY A 129 -7.15 18.34 2.33
C GLY A 129 -8.28 17.48 1.76
N THR A 130 -8.33 17.26 0.46
CA THR A 130 -9.29 16.33 -0.16
C THR A 130 -8.92 14.88 0.21
N VAL A 131 -9.93 14.11 0.61
CA VAL A 131 -9.82 12.66 0.91
C VAL A 131 -10.86 11.91 0.10
N THR A 132 -10.48 10.77 -0.49
CA THR A 132 -11.37 9.94 -1.26
C THR A 132 -11.16 8.46 -0.96
N ASP A 133 -12.23 7.68 -1.03
CA ASP A 133 -12.21 6.22 -0.93
C ASP A 133 -12.27 5.54 -2.31
N THR A 134 -12.22 6.31 -3.40
CA THR A 134 -12.22 5.77 -4.75
C THR A 134 -11.01 4.86 -4.95
N PRO A 135 -11.20 3.60 -5.37
CA PRO A 135 -10.09 2.69 -5.65
C PRO A 135 -9.23 3.18 -6.80
N VAL A 136 -7.95 3.34 -6.54
CA VAL A 136 -6.94 3.74 -7.53
C VAL A 136 -5.74 2.78 -7.48
N SER A 137 -4.92 2.78 -8.51
CA SER A 137 -3.77 1.89 -8.63
C SER A 137 -2.50 2.67 -9.01
N GLY A 138 -1.34 2.08 -8.75
CA GLY A 138 -0.07 2.59 -9.26
C GLY A 138 -0.02 2.71 -10.78
N LEU A 139 -0.81 1.90 -11.50
CA LEU A 139 -0.94 1.98 -12.95
C LEU A 139 -1.56 3.31 -13.41
N ASP A 140 -2.38 3.93 -12.58
CA ASP A 140 -3.07 5.20 -12.87
C ASP A 140 -2.14 6.42 -12.83
N ILE A 141 -0.95 6.29 -12.25
CA ILE A 141 0.00 7.39 -12.09
C ILE A 141 0.41 7.97 -13.44
N LEU A 142 0.77 7.11 -14.39
CA LEU A 142 1.24 7.56 -15.71
C LEU A 142 0.15 8.33 -16.48
N PRO A 143 -1.07 7.81 -16.68
CA PRO A 143 -2.11 8.55 -17.40
C PRO A 143 -2.56 9.81 -16.64
N THR A 144 -2.53 9.82 -15.31
CA THR A 144 -2.83 11.01 -14.51
C THR A 144 -1.79 12.11 -14.71
N ILE A 145 -0.50 11.78 -14.67
CA ILE A 145 0.56 12.74 -14.95
C ILE A 145 0.44 13.28 -16.37
N ALA A 146 0.17 12.40 -17.33
CA ALA A 146 0.01 12.78 -18.74
C ALA A 146 -1.10 13.83 -18.92
N GLU A 147 -2.25 13.62 -18.27
CA GLU A 147 -3.38 14.56 -18.32
C GLU A 147 -3.04 15.88 -17.61
N LEU A 148 -2.51 15.83 -16.38
CA LEU A 148 -2.14 17.03 -15.61
C LEU A 148 -1.07 17.89 -16.29
N THR A 149 -0.19 17.29 -17.09
CA THR A 149 0.92 17.98 -17.76
C THR A 149 0.72 18.15 -19.27
N HIS A 150 -0.45 17.74 -19.77
CA HIS A 150 -0.78 17.76 -21.20
C HIS A 150 0.23 16.99 -22.07
N PHE A 151 0.80 15.93 -21.52
CA PHE A 151 1.71 15.03 -22.23
C PHE A 151 0.91 13.95 -22.97
N ASN A 152 1.28 13.68 -24.22
CA ASN A 152 0.63 12.62 -24.99
C ASN A 152 1.16 11.24 -24.60
N LEU A 153 0.27 10.35 -24.22
CA LEU A 153 0.61 8.95 -23.97
C LEU A 153 1.02 8.25 -25.30
N PRO A 154 1.90 7.24 -25.24
CA PRO A 154 2.20 6.40 -26.38
C PRO A 154 0.92 5.74 -26.93
N THR A 155 0.82 5.65 -28.27
CA THR A 155 -0.31 5.00 -28.96
C THR A 155 0.07 3.63 -29.54
N ASP A 156 1.33 3.23 -29.38
CA ASP A 156 1.90 1.97 -29.88
C ASP A 156 1.75 0.79 -28.90
N ARG A 157 1.14 1.04 -27.76
CA ARG A 157 0.95 0.05 -26.68
C ARG A 157 -0.30 0.35 -25.86
N ILE A 158 -0.79 -0.67 -25.15
CA ILE A 158 -1.88 -0.53 -24.18
C ILE A 158 -1.33 0.13 -22.90
N ILE A 159 -2.10 1.05 -22.34
CA ILE A 159 -1.88 1.64 -21.02
C ILE A 159 -3.01 1.11 -20.13
N ASP A 160 -2.67 0.26 -19.17
CA ASP A 160 -3.65 -0.43 -18.33
C ASP A 160 -4.28 0.47 -17.25
N GLY A 161 -3.63 1.58 -16.91
CA GLY A 161 -4.15 2.56 -15.96
C GLY A 161 -5.10 3.56 -16.60
N GLU A 162 -5.90 4.22 -15.77
CA GLU A 162 -6.81 5.29 -16.15
C GLU A 162 -6.45 6.57 -15.37
N SER A 163 -6.65 7.74 -15.99
CA SER A 163 -6.42 9.01 -15.28
C SER A 163 -7.40 9.17 -14.13
N ILE A 164 -6.87 9.52 -12.96
CA ILE A 164 -7.64 9.82 -11.75
C ILE A 164 -7.82 11.34 -11.54
N VAL A 165 -7.56 12.17 -12.54
CA VAL A 165 -7.80 13.63 -12.45
C VAL A 165 -9.21 13.93 -11.96
N PRO A 166 -10.28 13.31 -12.46
CA PRO A 166 -11.63 13.54 -11.91
C PRO A 166 -11.73 13.30 -10.40
N VAL A 167 -11.07 12.25 -9.89
CA VAL A 167 -11.05 11.94 -8.44
C VAL A 167 -10.30 13.03 -7.67
N LEU A 168 -9.18 13.50 -8.21
CA LEU A 168 -8.37 14.58 -7.59
C LEU A 168 -9.12 15.92 -7.57
N GLU A 169 -10.04 16.12 -8.48
CA GLU A 169 -10.93 17.28 -8.54
C GLU A 169 -12.25 17.10 -7.75
N GLY A 170 -12.38 15.99 -7.00
CA GLY A 170 -13.56 15.70 -6.18
C GLY A 170 -14.76 15.18 -6.97
N GLN A 171 -14.53 14.74 -8.20
CA GLN A 171 -15.57 14.17 -9.07
C GLN A 171 -15.63 12.64 -8.94
N THR A 172 -16.70 12.05 -9.42
CA THR A 172 -16.86 10.60 -9.50
C THR A 172 -16.09 10.05 -10.71
N MET A 173 -15.33 8.99 -10.50
CA MET A 173 -14.69 8.22 -11.57
C MET A 173 -15.45 6.91 -11.80
N ASN A 174 -15.85 6.67 -13.04
CA ASN A 174 -16.38 5.39 -13.49
C ASN A 174 -15.26 4.63 -14.22
N ARG A 175 -14.52 3.81 -13.49
CA ARG A 175 -13.45 3.00 -14.06
C ARG A 175 -13.97 2.06 -15.13
N GLN A 176 -13.30 2.02 -16.27
CA GLN A 176 -13.69 1.18 -17.41
C GLN A 176 -13.20 -0.26 -17.25
N GLN A 177 -12.03 -0.43 -16.64
CA GLN A 177 -11.44 -1.74 -16.41
C GLN A 177 -11.28 -1.99 -14.89
N PRO A 178 -11.56 -3.20 -14.40
CA PRO A 178 -11.31 -3.52 -13.01
C PRO A 178 -9.81 -3.45 -12.69
N LEU A 179 -9.47 -3.28 -11.41
CA LEU A 179 -8.09 -3.39 -10.97
C LEU A 179 -7.69 -4.86 -10.87
N LEU A 180 -6.59 -5.21 -11.53
CA LEU A 180 -6.05 -6.56 -11.54
C LEU A 180 -4.76 -6.62 -10.72
N PHE A 181 -4.66 -7.64 -9.89
CA PHE A 181 -3.48 -7.95 -9.08
C PHE A 181 -3.05 -9.39 -9.33
N ALA A 182 -1.74 -9.61 -9.42
CA ALA A 182 -1.17 -10.93 -9.57
C ALA A 182 0.02 -11.12 -8.63
N ILE A 183 0.18 -12.32 -8.11
CA ILE A 183 1.32 -12.67 -7.28
C ILE A 183 1.71 -14.12 -7.54
N ASP A 184 3.02 -14.37 -7.69
CA ASP A 184 3.59 -15.71 -7.76
C ASP A 184 4.83 -15.75 -6.86
N MET A 185 4.58 -15.84 -5.56
CA MET A 185 5.63 -15.81 -4.54
C MET A 185 5.61 -17.09 -3.71
N PRO A 186 6.77 -17.72 -3.48
CA PRO A 186 6.84 -18.96 -2.69
C PRO A 186 6.54 -18.76 -1.21
N PHE A 187 6.41 -17.51 -0.76
CA PHE A 187 6.23 -17.13 0.64
C PHE A 187 4.82 -16.66 0.98
N GLN A 188 3.85 -16.83 0.09
CA GLN A 188 2.44 -16.54 0.38
C GLN A 188 1.93 -17.43 1.51
N ASP A 189 1.01 -16.89 2.32
CA ASP A 189 0.32 -17.67 3.35
C ASP A 189 -0.54 -18.76 2.73
N ASP A 190 -1.13 -18.48 1.58
CA ASP A 190 -1.79 -19.48 0.71
C ASP A 190 -1.15 -19.42 -0.68
N PRO A 191 -0.24 -20.37 -0.98
CA PRO A 191 0.47 -20.38 -2.27
C PRO A 191 -0.44 -20.75 -3.45
N THR A 192 -1.72 -21.00 -3.22
CA THR A 192 -2.72 -21.23 -4.27
C THR A 192 -3.39 -19.94 -4.73
N ASP A 193 -3.34 -18.85 -3.96
CA ASP A 193 -3.86 -17.55 -4.37
C ASP A 193 -2.93 -16.95 -5.44
N MET A 194 -3.48 -16.59 -6.60
CA MET A 194 -2.67 -16.16 -7.75
C MET A 194 -3.11 -14.82 -8.31
N TRP A 195 -4.40 -14.57 -8.35
CA TRP A 195 -5.00 -13.40 -8.98
C TRP A 195 -6.03 -12.78 -8.07
N ALA A 196 -6.18 -11.47 -8.15
CA ALA A 196 -7.32 -10.78 -7.58
C ALA A 196 -7.82 -9.72 -8.56
N ILE A 197 -9.13 -9.63 -8.69
CA ILE A 197 -9.83 -8.60 -9.45
C ILE A 197 -10.62 -7.74 -8.47
N ARG A 198 -10.50 -6.42 -8.58
CA ARG A 198 -11.34 -5.47 -7.86
C ARG A 198 -12.16 -4.64 -8.85
N ASP A 199 -13.48 -4.78 -8.78
CA ASP A 199 -14.46 -4.00 -9.53
C ASP A 199 -15.33 -3.21 -8.53
N GLY A 200 -15.08 -1.91 -8.43
CA GLY A 200 -15.75 -1.04 -7.47
C GLY A 200 -15.53 -1.50 -6.01
N ASP A 201 -16.63 -1.82 -5.33
CA ASP A 201 -16.64 -2.28 -3.94
C ASP A 201 -16.35 -3.78 -3.80
N TRP A 202 -16.30 -4.52 -4.88
CA TRP A 202 -16.15 -5.98 -4.85
C TRP A 202 -14.75 -6.42 -5.24
N LYS A 203 -14.26 -7.44 -4.53
CA LYS A 203 -12.98 -8.08 -4.81
C LYS A 203 -13.15 -9.59 -4.85
N MET A 204 -12.64 -10.20 -5.92
CA MET A 204 -12.57 -11.64 -6.08
C MET A 204 -11.12 -12.08 -6.11
N ILE A 205 -10.81 -13.18 -5.40
CA ILE A 205 -9.49 -13.81 -5.40
C ILE A 205 -9.62 -15.18 -6.06
N PHE A 206 -8.67 -15.51 -6.93
CA PHE A 206 -8.64 -16.72 -7.72
C PHE A 206 -7.43 -17.59 -7.34
N ASP A 207 -7.59 -18.88 -7.50
CA ASP A 207 -6.50 -19.85 -7.38
C ASP A 207 -5.60 -19.89 -8.64
N ARG A 208 -4.56 -20.73 -8.60
CA ARG A 208 -3.63 -20.93 -9.73
C ARG A 208 -4.28 -21.49 -11.00
N ASN A 209 -5.46 -22.06 -10.90
CA ASN A 209 -6.24 -22.58 -12.04
C ASN A 209 -7.30 -21.60 -12.50
N SER A 210 -7.20 -20.34 -12.09
CA SER A 210 -8.17 -19.27 -12.36
C SER A 210 -9.59 -19.60 -11.86
N LYS A 211 -9.71 -20.41 -10.79
CA LYS A 211 -11.00 -20.68 -10.16
C LYS A 211 -11.25 -19.67 -9.05
N PRO A 212 -12.45 -19.07 -9.00
CA PRO A 212 -12.86 -18.21 -7.90
C PRO A 212 -12.73 -18.94 -6.56
N LYS A 213 -12.11 -18.31 -5.59
CA LYS A 213 -11.86 -18.86 -4.26
C LYS A 213 -12.52 -18.02 -3.16
N TYR A 214 -12.49 -16.71 -3.32
CA TYR A 214 -13.11 -15.77 -2.39
C TYR A 214 -13.77 -14.61 -3.12
N LEU A 215 -14.86 -14.10 -2.54
CA LEU A 215 -15.53 -12.89 -2.97
C LEU A 215 -15.87 -12.02 -1.75
N TYR A 216 -15.47 -10.77 -1.74
CA TYR A 216 -15.71 -9.83 -0.65
C TYR A 216 -16.31 -8.52 -1.14
N ASN A 217 -17.19 -7.93 -0.32
CA ASN A 217 -17.62 -6.55 -0.48
C ASN A 217 -16.79 -5.67 0.45
N LEU A 218 -15.79 -4.99 -0.08
CA LEU A 218 -14.82 -4.22 0.70
C LEU A 218 -15.40 -2.96 1.35
N LYS A 219 -16.55 -2.49 0.89
CA LYS A 219 -17.27 -1.37 1.53
C LYS A 219 -17.91 -1.79 2.84
N LEU A 220 -18.42 -3.01 2.91
CA LEU A 220 -19.11 -3.56 4.09
C LEU A 220 -18.19 -4.40 4.98
N ASP A 221 -17.15 -4.98 4.39
CA ASP A 221 -16.22 -5.91 5.02
C ASP A 221 -14.78 -5.60 4.58
N ARG A 222 -14.25 -4.50 5.08
CA ARG A 222 -12.89 -4.04 4.81
C ARG A 222 -11.82 -5.06 5.24
N GLY A 223 -12.14 -5.89 6.26
CA GLY A 223 -11.25 -6.91 6.81
C GLY A 223 -11.31 -8.25 6.09
N GLU A 224 -12.11 -8.40 5.03
CA GLU A 224 -12.23 -9.62 4.22
C GLU A 224 -12.53 -10.86 5.07
N THR A 225 -13.50 -10.74 5.97
CA THR A 225 -13.89 -11.78 6.94
C THR A 225 -15.09 -12.60 6.49
N MET A 226 -15.95 -12.05 5.62
CA MET A 226 -17.22 -12.64 5.21
C MET A 226 -17.21 -13.01 3.73
N ASN A 227 -16.74 -14.22 3.40
CA ASN A 227 -16.76 -14.72 2.02
C ASN A 227 -18.20 -14.79 1.47
N GLN A 228 -18.45 -14.14 0.33
CA GLN A 228 -19.74 -14.07 -0.37
C GLN A 228 -19.79 -14.95 -1.62
N LEU A 229 -18.75 -15.71 -1.91
CA LEU A 229 -18.72 -16.62 -3.07
C LEU A 229 -19.88 -17.59 -3.02
N GLY A 230 -20.55 -17.77 -4.16
CA GLY A 230 -21.76 -18.59 -4.31
C GLY A 230 -23.06 -17.86 -3.93
N LYS A 231 -22.99 -16.61 -3.48
CA LYS A 231 -24.19 -15.81 -3.10
C LYS A 231 -24.53 -14.71 -4.10
N GLN A 232 -23.64 -14.43 -5.05
CA GLN A 232 -23.77 -13.31 -6.02
C GLN A 232 -23.52 -13.80 -7.46
N PRO A 233 -24.29 -14.76 -7.99
CA PRO A 233 -23.93 -15.48 -9.23
C PRO A 233 -23.76 -14.58 -10.45
N VAL A 234 -24.56 -13.51 -10.60
CA VAL A 234 -24.45 -12.57 -11.73
C VAL A 234 -23.16 -11.76 -11.64
N LEU A 235 -22.82 -11.26 -10.44
CA LEU A 235 -21.61 -10.51 -10.21
C LEU A 235 -20.37 -11.42 -10.36
N GLU A 236 -20.44 -12.63 -9.81
CA GLU A 236 -19.37 -13.62 -9.92
C GLU A 236 -19.05 -13.93 -11.38
N GLN A 237 -20.05 -14.16 -12.20
CA GLN A 237 -19.85 -14.38 -13.64
C GLN A 237 -19.22 -13.16 -14.31
N LYS A 238 -19.71 -11.94 -14.03
CA LYS A 238 -19.12 -10.70 -14.54
C LYS A 238 -17.64 -10.56 -14.21
N MET A 239 -17.26 -10.88 -12.97
CA MET A 239 -15.87 -10.77 -12.52
C MET A 239 -14.96 -11.90 -13.05
N VAL A 240 -15.52 -13.05 -13.40
CA VAL A 240 -14.78 -14.13 -14.07
C VAL A 240 -14.52 -13.81 -15.53
N ASP A 241 -15.44 -13.08 -16.19
CA ASP A 241 -15.36 -12.74 -17.61
C ASP A 241 -14.52 -11.48 -17.85
N ALA A 242 -14.16 -10.73 -16.79
CA ALA A 242 -13.38 -9.49 -16.85
C ALA A 242 -11.87 -9.73 -16.89
#